data_a89d4e2f2de53afc74a66c88ffe66eb5
#
_entry.id   a89d4e2f2de53afc74a66c88ffe66eb5
#
_cell.length_a   1.000
_cell.length_b   1.000
_cell.length_c   1.000
_cell.angle_alpha   90.00
_cell.angle_beta   90.00
_cell.angle_gamma   90.00
#
_symmetry.space_group_name_H-M   'P 1'
#
loop_
_entity.id
_entity.type
_entity.pdbx_description
1 polymer ?
#
loop_
_entity_poly.entity_id
_entity_poly.type
_entity_poly.pdbx_seq_one_letter_code
_entity_poly.pdbx_strand_id
1 'polypeptide(L)'
;MLKIMATGVIYLLSVFWLPLAELQHTEDSLKTVKERIAEKKAILVDVRELVEWNDGHIEGAVHLPSRDLQDKFDEKKLREKLPKGIIVYTHCMVGYRALKAGKIIEKYGYDVRPLKPGYKELLEAGFKKEK
;
A
#
# COMPACT_ATOMS: atom_id res chain seq x y z
N MET A 1 44.79 36.82 -38.31
CA MET A 1 43.46 36.79 -37.65
C MET A 1 43.11 35.36 -37.30
N LEU A 2 43.17 35.00 -36.03
CA LEU A 2 42.76 33.68 -35.55
C LEU A 2 41.25 33.69 -35.39
N LYS A 3 40.53 32.93 -36.19
CA LYS A 3 39.11 32.65 -35.95
C LYS A 3 39.00 31.53 -34.95
N ILE A 4 38.60 31.85 -33.73
CA ILE A 4 38.26 30.85 -32.73
C ILE A 4 36.86 30.35 -33.08
N MET A 5 36.78 29.15 -33.65
CA MET A 5 35.50 28.47 -33.80
C MET A 5 35.18 27.82 -32.45
N ALA A 6 34.24 28.40 -31.71
CA ALA A 6 33.70 27.79 -30.54
C ALA A 6 32.78 26.66 -30.98
N THR A 7 33.26 25.41 -30.94
CA THR A 7 32.44 24.23 -31.05
C THR A 7 31.66 24.07 -29.75
N GLY A 8 30.43 24.59 -29.76
CA GLY A 8 29.51 24.37 -28.65
C GLY A 8 29.14 22.87 -28.60
N VAL A 9 29.68 22.19 -27.62
CA VAL A 9 29.24 20.82 -27.31
C VAL A 9 27.90 20.93 -26.62
N ILE A 10 26.86 20.65 -27.38
CA ILE A 10 25.50 20.52 -26.80
C ILE A 10 25.45 19.18 -26.07
N TYR A 11 25.56 19.21 -24.74
CA TYR A 11 25.26 18.06 -23.92
C TYR A 11 23.74 17.91 -23.92
N LEU A 12 23.25 16.99 -24.76
CA LEU A 12 21.87 16.50 -24.63
C LEU A 12 21.83 15.66 -23.34
N LEU A 13 21.39 16.29 -22.26
CA LEU A 13 20.99 15.57 -21.06
C LEU A 13 19.76 14.74 -21.44
N SER A 14 19.99 13.49 -21.84
CA SER A 14 18.94 12.51 -21.96
C SER A 14 18.42 12.26 -20.54
N VAL A 15 17.33 12.93 -20.17
CA VAL A 15 16.60 12.61 -18.94
C VAL A 15 16.04 11.20 -19.17
N PHE A 16 16.73 10.21 -18.63
CA PHE A 16 16.21 8.86 -18.59
C PHE A 16 14.98 8.86 -17.67
N TRP A 17 13.81 8.91 -18.27
CA TRP A 17 12.57 8.68 -17.57
C TRP A 17 12.49 7.19 -17.23
N LEU A 18 12.94 6.83 -16.02
CA LEU A 18 12.66 5.49 -15.49
C LEU A 18 11.19 5.50 -15.07
N PRO A 19 10.34 4.67 -15.67
CA PRO A 19 8.98 4.54 -15.17
C PRO A 19 9.05 4.05 -13.71
N LEU A 20 8.30 4.73 -12.82
CA LEU A 20 8.13 4.27 -11.45
C LEU A 20 7.59 2.83 -11.50
N ALA A 21 8.25 1.93 -10.78
CA ALA A 21 7.80 0.54 -10.71
C ALA A 21 6.36 0.51 -10.19
N GLU A 22 5.50 -0.24 -10.87
CA GLU A 22 4.12 -0.46 -10.45
C GLU A 22 4.09 -1.21 -9.11
N LEU A 23 3.18 -0.81 -8.22
CA LEU A 23 3.02 -1.47 -6.92
C LEU A 23 2.71 -2.94 -7.10
N GLN A 24 3.47 -3.80 -6.44
CA GLN A 24 3.32 -5.25 -6.43
C GLN A 24 2.93 -5.74 -5.04
N HIS A 25 2.49 -6.99 -4.94
CA HIS A 25 2.36 -7.64 -3.65
C HIS A 25 3.71 -7.66 -2.94
N THR A 26 3.71 -7.41 -1.64
CA THR A 26 4.93 -7.49 -0.84
C THR A 26 5.42 -8.93 -0.71
N GLU A 27 6.73 -9.09 -0.63
CA GLU A 27 7.37 -10.37 -0.29
C GLU A 27 7.62 -10.51 1.22
N ASP A 28 7.22 -9.52 2.01
CA ASP A 28 7.34 -9.58 3.47
C ASP A 28 6.57 -10.81 4.00
N SER A 29 7.24 -11.61 4.84
CA SER A 29 6.60 -12.77 5.45
C SER A 29 5.51 -12.35 6.43
N LEU A 30 4.50 -13.17 6.65
CA LEU A 30 3.44 -12.88 7.63
C LEU A 30 4.00 -12.76 9.06
N LYS A 31 5.09 -13.47 9.36
CA LYS A 31 5.82 -13.29 10.62
C LYS A 31 6.34 -11.86 10.74
N THR A 32 7.02 -11.35 9.73
CA THR A 32 7.54 -9.98 9.71
C THR A 32 6.40 -8.95 9.81
N VAL A 33 5.32 -9.17 9.08
CA VAL A 33 4.13 -8.31 9.13
C VAL A 33 3.58 -8.22 10.56
N LYS A 34 3.41 -9.37 11.19
CA LYS A 34 2.91 -9.46 12.56
C LYS A 34 3.81 -8.76 13.57
N GLU A 35 5.13 -8.96 13.46
CA GLU A 35 6.13 -8.30 14.31
C GLU A 35 6.08 -6.78 14.17
N ARG A 36 6.02 -6.27 12.95
CA ARG A 36 5.93 -4.83 12.68
C ARG A 36 4.66 -4.20 13.22
N ILE A 37 3.54 -4.90 13.13
CA ILE A 37 2.27 -4.43 13.70
C ILE A 37 2.36 -4.40 15.23
N ALA A 38 2.90 -5.45 15.85
CA ALA A 38 3.09 -5.50 17.30
C ALA A 38 4.03 -4.39 17.82
N GLU A 39 5.05 -4.03 17.04
CA GLU A 39 5.99 -2.95 17.34
C GLU A 39 5.46 -1.55 16.97
N LYS A 40 4.23 -1.45 16.48
CA LYS A 40 3.59 -0.22 16.00
C LYS A 40 4.34 0.48 14.85
N LYS A 41 5.05 -0.30 14.05
CA LYS A 41 5.74 0.16 12.84
C LYS A 41 4.89 0.01 11.59
N ALA A 42 3.81 -0.75 11.69
CA ALA A 42 2.89 -1.01 10.60
C ALA A 42 1.45 -1.09 11.07
N ILE A 43 0.55 -0.89 10.16
CA ILE A 43 -0.89 -1.05 10.37
C ILE A 43 -1.45 -1.99 9.31
N LEU A 44 -2.41 -2.82 9.69
CA LEU A 44 -3.14 -3.68 8.77
C LEU A 44 -4.44 -3.00 8.35
N VAL A 45 -4.66 -2.94 7.05
CA VAL A 45 -5.87 -2.35 6.46
C VAL A 45 -6.66 -3.44 5.75
N ASP A 46 -7.88 -3.66 6.21
CA ASP A 46 -8.84 -4.56 5.59
C ASP A 46 -9.63 -3.81 4.52
N VAL A 47 -9.48 -4.20 3.27
CA VAL A 47 -10.14 -3.54 2.13
C VAL A 47 -11.35 -4.32 1.62
N ARG A 48 -11.80 -5.33 2.40
CA ARG A 48 -12.98 -6.11 2.08
C ARG A 48 -14.26 -5.28 2.26
N GLU A 49 -15.37 -5.80 1.76
CA GLU A 49 -16.67 -5.17 1.92
C GLU A 49 -17.13 -5.19 3.40
N LEU A 50 -18.04 -4.29 3.74
CA LEU A 50 -18.57 -4.17 5.10
C LEU A 50 -19.19 -5.47 5.61
N VAL A 51 -19.89 -6.20 4.74
CA VAL A 51 -20.49 -7.50 5.08
C VAL A 51 -19.42 -8.50 5.54
N GLU A 52 -18.31 -8.56 4.82
CA GLU A 52 -17.17 -9.43 5.17
C GLU A 52 -16.54 -9.01 6.50
N TRP A 53 -16.34 -7.72 6.68
CA TRP A 53 -15.80 -7.14 7.92
C TRP A 53 -16.67 -7.46 9.13
N ASN A 54 -17.99 -7.29 8.99
CA ASN A 54 -18.95 -7.54 10.07
C ASN A 54 -19.01 -9.02 10.47
N ASP A 55 -18.74 -9.93 9.54
CA ASP A 55 -18.69 -11.37 9.80
C ASP A 55 -17.43 -11.79 10.57
N GLY A 56 -16.47 -10.92 10.65
CA GLY A 56 -15.21 -11.10 11.37
C GLY A 56 -14.05 -10.46 10.64
N HIS A 57 -13.13 -9.89 11.39
CA HIS A 57 -11.94 -9.23 10.88
C HIS A 57 -10.75 -9.46 11.81
N ILE A 58 -9.57 -9.09 11.36
CA ILE A 58 -8.35 -9.20 12.17
C ILE A 58 -8.37 -8.13 13.25
N GLU A 59 -8.07 -8.52 14.48
CA GLU A 59 -7.94 -7.61 15.63
C GLU A 59 -6.94 -6.47 15.32
N GLY A 60 -7.37 -5.25 15.57
CA GLY A 60 -6.56 -4.05 15.33
C GLY A 60 -6.49 -3.57 13.89
N ALA A 61 -7.12 -4.26 12.94
CA ALA A 61 -7.17 -3.82 11.56
C ALA A 61 -8.04 -2.57 11.40
N VAL A 62 -7.69 -1.73 10.43
CA VAL A 62 -8.48 -0.57 10.01
C VAL A 62 -9.30 -0.96 8.79
N HIS A 63 -10.58 -0.64 8.77
CA HIS A 63 -11.45 -0.94 7.65
C HIS A 63 -11.50 0.21 6.64
N LEU A 64 -11.04 -0.06 5.42
CA LEU A 64 -11.10 0.85 4.28
C LEU A 64 -11.56 0.06 3.04
N PRO A 65 -12.87 -0.09 2.83
CA PRO A 65 -13.36 -0.89 1.71
C PRO A 65 -12.83 -0.40 0.36
N SER A 66 -12.35 -1.33 -0.46
CA SER A 66 -11.82 -1.02 -1.79
C SER A 66 -12.82 -0.25 -2.66
N ARG A 67 -14.10 -0.58 -2.56
CA ARG A 67 -15.16 0.11 -3.28
C ARG A 67 -15.25 1.60 -2.91
N ASP A 68 -15.19 1.92 -1.62
CA ASP A 68 -15.25 3.30 -1.15
C ASP A 68 -14.04 4.11 -1.64
N LEU A 69 -12.86 3.49 -1.66
CA LEU A 69 -11.65 4.12 -2.19
C LEU A 69 -11.75 4.42 -3.69
N GLN A 70 -12.50 3.61 -4.44
CA GLN A 70 -12.69 3.79 -5.88
C GLN A 70 -13.80 4.77 -6.21
N ASP A 71 -14.95 4.66 -5.53
CA ASP A 71 -16.21 5.35 -5.91
C ASP A 71 -16.45 6.62 -5.10
N LYS A 72 -16.04 6.64 -3.85
CA LYS A 72 -16.31 7.72 -2.89
C LYS A 72 -15.06 8.08 -2.10
N PHE A 73 -13.97 8.33 -2.79
CA PHE A 73 -12.72 8.65 -2.14
C PHE A 73 -12.81 9.96 -1.35
N ASP A 74 -12.43 9.88 -0.08
CA ASP A 74 -12.35 11.02 0.83
C ASP A 74 -10.96 11.04 1.48
N GLU A 75 -10.09 11.94 1.01
CA GLU A 75 -8.73 12.07 1.52
C GLU A 75 -8.70 12.41 3.01
N LYS A 76 -9.62 13.22 3.48
CA LYS A 76 -9.71 13.59 4.90
C LYS A 76 -9.95 12.36 5.78
N LYS A 77 -10.90 11.51 5.39
CA LYS A 77 -11.16 10.24 6.10
C LYS A 77 -9.97 9.30 6.05
N LEU A 78 -9.28 9.23 4.91
CA LEU A 78 -8.06 8.43 4.79
C LEU A 78 -7.02 8.89 5.81
N ARG A 79 -6.77 10.19 5.89
CA ARG A 79 -5.81 10.80 6.80
C ARG A 79 -6.19 10.62 8.29
N GLU A 80 -7.48 10.60 8.60
CA GLU A 80 -7.97 10.34 9.95
C GLU A 80 -7.76 8.89 10.37
N LYS A 81 -7.87 7.95 9.43
CA LYS A 81 -7.72 6.51 9.69
C LYS A 81 -6.29 6.01 9.63
N LEU A 82 -5.45 6.59 8.80
CA LEU A 82 -4.09 6.14 8.58
C LEU A 82 -3.07 7.20 8.98
N PRO A 83 -2.28 6.95 10.04
CA PRO A 83 -1.18 7.85 10.40
C PRO A 83 -0.08 7.80 9.34
N LYS A 84 0.59 8.93 9.13
CA LYS A 84 1.75 8.99 8.24
C LYS A 84 3.00 8.41 8.90
N GLY A 85 3.96 7.99 8.07
CA GLY A 85 5.24 7.48 8.55
C GLY A 85 5.20 6.04 9.05
N ILE A 86 4.13 5.32 8.73
CA ILE A 86 3.93 3.93 9.11
C ILE A 86 3.76 3.07 7.85
N ILE A 87 4.19 1.82 7.92
CA ILE A 87 3.93 0.86 6.84
C ILE A 87 2.45 0.47 6.84
N VAL A 88 1.82 0.52 5.67
CA VAL A 88 0.42 0.13 5.50
C VAL A 88 0.35 -1.19 4.75
N TYR A 89 -0.02 -2.26 5.44
CA TYR A 89 -0.29 -3.55 4.82
C TYR A 89 -1.78 -3.64 4.47
N THR A 90 -2.10 -3.77 3.19
CA THR A 90 -3.48 -4.01 2.77
C THR A 90 -3.75 -5.49 2.60
N HIS A 91 -4.93 -5.96 2.98
CA HIS A 91 -5.37 -7.33 2.75
C HIS A 91 -6.84 -7.40 2.35
N CYS A 92 -7.18 -8.51 1.69
CA CYS A 92 -8.56 -8.85 1.33
C CYS A 92 -8.76 -10.37 1.44
N MET A 93 -9.62 -10.96 0.63
CA MET A 93 -9.83 -12.42 0.65
C MET A 93 -8.75 -13.20 -0.12
N VAL A 94 -8.33 -12.70 -1.30
CA VAL A 94 -7.40 -13.38 -2.21
C VAL A 94 -6.28 -12.50 -2.76
N GLY A 95 -6.09 -11.30 -2.25
CA GLY A 95 -4.99 -10.40 -2.60
C GLY A 95 -5.27 -9.42 -3.74
N TYR A 96 -6.29 -9.62 -4.56
CA TYR A 96 -6.58 -8.74 -5.71
C TYR A 96 -7.07 -7.35 -5.30
N ARG A 97 -8.07 -7.27 -4.43
CA ARG A 97 -8.57 -5.99 -3.91
C ARG A 97 -7.52 -5.26 -3.07
N ALA A 98 -6.68 -6.01 -2.36
CA ALA A 98 -5.57 -5.46 -1.57
C ALA A 98 -4.58 -4.71 -2.46
N LEU A 99 -4.23 -5.25 -3.61
CA LEU A 99 -3.34 -4.59 -4.58
C LEU A 99 -3.99 -3.35 -5.18
N LYS A 100 -5.24 -3.46 -5.60
CA LYS A 100 -6.00 -2.37 -6.23
C LYS A 100 -6.21 -1.19 -5.27
N ALA A 101 -6.64 -1.46 -4.06
CA ALA A 101 -6.78 -0.45 -3.00
C ALA A 101 -5.43 0.16 -2.62
N GLY A 102 -4.40 -0.67 -2.54
CA GLY A 102 -3.04 -0.23 -2.24
C GLY A 102 -2.51 0.80 -3.23
N LYS A 103 -2.77 0.63 -4.51
CA LYS A 103 -2.39 1.59 -5.56
C LYS A 103 -3.04 2.97 -5.35
N ILE A 104 -4.26 3.00 -4.86
CA ILE A 104 -4.97 4.25 -4.54
C ILE A 104 -4.34 4.93 -3.33
N ILE A 105 -4.14 4.19 -2.25
CA ILE A 105 -3.59 4.71 -0.99
C ILE A 105 -2.15 5.22 -1.18
N GLU A 106 -1.33 4.51 -1.97
CA GLU A 106 0.06 4.89 -2.25
C GLU A 106 0.18 6.30 -2.85
N LYS A 107 -0.77 6.70 -3.69
CA LYS A 107 -0.78 8.02 -4.33
C LYS A 107 -0.83 9.17 -3.33
N TYR A 108 -1.25 8.90 -2.10
CA TYR A 108 -1.36 9.91 -1.03
C TYR A 108 -0.16 9.90 -0.08
N GLY A 109 0.94 9.27 -0.48
CA GLY A 109 2.24 9.35 0.20
C GLY A 109 2.47 8.30 1.28
N TYR A 110 1.69 7.22 1.31
CA TYR A 110 1.88 6.12 2.24
C TYR A 110 2.83 5.05 1.70
N ASP A 111 3.59 4.40 2.58
CA ASP A 111 4.36 3.19 2.28
C ASP A 111 3.41 2.00 2.33
N VAL A 112 2.80 1.69 1.18
CA VAL A 112 1.81 0.61 1.06
C VAL A 112 2.47 -0.67 0.59
N ARG A 113 2.17 -1.75 1.29
CA ARG A 113 2.66 -3.10 0.98
C ARG A 113 1.49 -4.07 0.92
N PRO A 114 0.90 -4.29 -0.26
CA PRO A 114 -0.23 -5.19 -0.40
C PRO A 114 0.14 -6.63 -0.11
N LEU A 115 -0.70 -7.32 0.67
CA LEU A 115 -0.51 -8.74 0.98
C LEU A 115 -1.16 -9.60 -0.10
N LYS A 116 -0.44 -10.64 -0.54
CA LYS A 116 -0.98 -11.69 -1.39
C LYS A 116 -1.84 -12.68 -0.58
N PRO A 117 -1.37 -13.14 0.62
CA PRO A 117 -2.22 -13.92 1.50
C PRO A 117 -3.48 -13.17 1.91
N GLY A 118 -4.62 -13.86 1.91
CA GLY A 118 -5.89 -13.29 2.28
C GLY A 118 -6.29 -13.55 3.72
N TYR A 119 -7.52 -13.18 4.05
CA TYR A 119 -8.06 -13.25 5.41
C TYR A 119 -7.90 -14.64 6.06
N LYS A 120 -8.20 -15.71 5.31
CA LYS A 120 -8.03 -17.08 5.81
C LYS A 120 -6.60 -17.41 6.21
N GLU A 121 -5.67 -17.09 5.32
CA GLU A 121 -4.24 -17.36 5.55
C GLU A 121 -3.70 -16.54 6.72
N LEU A 122 -4.21 -15.31 6.91
CA LEU A 122 -3.83 -14.50 8.08
C LEU A 122 -4.27 -15.17 9.37
N LEU A 123 -5.49 -15.70 9.44
CA LEU A 123 -5.96 -16.44 10.62
C LEU A 123 -5.13 -17.69 10.87
N GLU A 124 -4.81 -18.45 9.82
CA GLU A 124 -3.95 -19.65 9.90
C GLU A 124 -2.54 -19.29 10.37
N ALA A 125 -2.04 -18.12 10.04
CA ALA A 125 -0.73 -17.62 10.48
C ALA A 125 -0.74 -17.05 11.92
N GLY A 126 -1.87 -17.11 12.61
CA GLY A 126 -1.99 -16.72 14.01
C GLY A 126 -2.41 -15.27 14.26
N PHE A 127 -2.88 -14.56 13.23
CA PHE A 127 -3.57 -13.29 13.46
C PHE A 127 -4.91 -13.54 14.14
N LYS A 128 -5.22 -12.75 15.16
CA LYS A 128 -6.44 -12.95 15.94
C LYS A 128 -7.67 -12.38 15.25
N LYS A 129 -8.77 -13.11 15.35
CA LYS A 129 -10.07 -12.68 14.86
C LYS A 129 -10.79 -11.83 15.88
N GLU A 130 -11.38 -10.74 15.42
CA GLU A 130 -12.30 -9.87 16.16
C GLU A 130 -13.62 -9.80 15.41
N LYS A 131 -14.70 -9.69 16.15
CA LYS A 131 -16.04 -9.55 15.58
C LYS A 131 -16.53 -8.12 15.64
#